data_a858921ee59a897c38b325441698964e
#
_entry.id   a858921ee59a897c38b325441698964e
#
_cell.length_a   1.000
_cell.length_b   1.000
_cell.length_c   1.000
_cell.angle_alpha   90.00
_cell.angle_beta   90.00
_cell.angle_gamma   90.00
#
_symmetry.space_group_name_H-M   'P 1'
#
loop_
_entity.id
_entity.type
_entity.pdbx_description
1 polymer ?
#
loop_
_entity_poly.entity_id
_entity_poly.type
_entity_poly.pdbx_seq_one_letter_code
_entity_poly.pdbx_strand_id
1 'polypeptide(L)'
;MAIIVDVSFVMFNILAKQLIYGDWLEFYKGYWPLRHRPNFHFVVYEEAKSDIRKTVTDLARFLDVPLSDALLNDICRLVDFNNMKGHQNIDVKEFQGQFIRKGKVGAWRETLTLQQSADVDAMYDDAIKEMGLPVHYDEI
;
A
#
# COMPACT_ATOMS: atom_id res chain seq x y z
N MET A 1 19.48 -18.78 4.29
CA MET A 1 18.28 -19.58 3.97
C MET A 1 17.23 -18.62 3.43
N ALA A 2 17.00 -18.58 2.14
CA ALA A 2 15.97 -17.71 1.56
C ALA A 2 14.62 -18.34 1.88
N ILE A 3 13.77 -17.61 2.60
CA ILE A 3 12.37 -18.00 2.77
C ILE A 3 11.69 -17.66 1.45
N ILE A 4 11.56 -18.65 0.58
CA ILE A 4 10.71 -18.56 -0.61
C ILE A 4 9.29 -18.71 -0.08
N VAL A 5 8.60 -17.58 0.09
CA VAL A 5 7.16 -17.62 0.39
C VAL A 5 6.46 -17.98 -0.91
N ASP A 6 5.92 -19.20 -0.96
CA ASP A 6 5.12 -19.66 -2.09
C ASP A 6 3.84 -18.79 -2.19
N VAL A 7 3.61 -18.22 -3.36
CA VAL A 7 2.43 -17.38 -3.63
C VAL A 7 1.14 -18.16 -3.34
N SER A 8 1.10 -19.46 -3.64
CA SER A 8 -0.05 -20.33 -3.35
C SER A 8 -0.31 -20.46 -1.86
N PHE A 9 0.74 -20.52 -1.04
CA PHE A 9 0.62 -20.55 0.43
C PHE A 9 0.06 -19.23 0.96
N VAL A 10 0.56 -18.09 0.45
CA VAL A 10 0.03 -16.76 0.85
C VAL A 10 -1.42 -16.64 0.43
N MET A 11 -1.77 -17.01 -0.79
CA MET A 11 -3.15 -16.98 -1.28
C MET A 11 -4.07 -17.87 -0.46
N PHE A 12 -3.64 -19.08 -0.10
CA PHE A 12 -4.41 -19.94 0.79
C PHE A 12 -4.72 -19.24 2.13
N ASN A 13 -3.73 -18.60 2.74
CA ASN A 13 -3.95 -17.90 4.01
C ASN A 13 -4.85 -16.66 3.86
N ILE A 14 -4.78 -15.95 2.74
CA ILE A 14 -5.71 -14.84 2.43
C ILE A 14 -7.14 -15.36 2.34
N LEU A 15 -7.36 -16.38 1.50
CA LEU A 15 -8.69 -16.94 1.26
C LEU A 15 -9.28 -17.63 2.51
N ALA A 16 -8.42 -18.22 3.35
CA ALA A 16 -8.80 -18.79 4.63
C ALA A 16 -8.93 -17.75 5.77
N LYS A 17 -8.63 -16.49 5.53
CA LYS A 17 -8.59 -15.38 6.53
C LYS A 17 -7.67 -15.70 7.72
N GLN A 18 -6.56 -16.39 7.47
CA GLN A 18 -5.60 -16.87 8.48
C GLN A 18 -4.27 -16.10 8.44
N LEU A 19 -4.31 -14.83 8.02
CA LEU A 19 -3.13 -13.97 8.06
C LEU A 19 -2.75 -13.63 9.51
N ILE A 20 -1.45 -13.46 9.77
CA ILE A 20 -0.89 -13.16 11.10
C ILE A 20 -1.53 -11.91 11.73
N TYR A 21 -1.85 -10.92 10.90
CA TYR A 21 -2.48 -9.65 11.33
C TYR A 21 -3.99 -9.61 11.07
N GLY A 22 -4.62 -10.75 10.73
CA GLY A 22 -6.03 -10.84 10.42
C GLY A 22 -6.39 -10.44 8.99
N ASP A 23 -7.69 -10.37 8.74
CA ASP A 23 -8.26 -9.98 7.44
C ASP A 23 -8.14 -8.46 7.27
N TRP A 24 -7.61 -8.00 6.13
CA TRP A 24 -7.48 -6.58 5.84
C TRP A 24 -8.85 -5.86 5.79
N LEU A 25 -9.91 -6.53 5.34
CA LEU A 25 -11.25 -5.95 5.32
C LEU A 25 -11.78 -5.67 6.73
N GLU A 26 -11.52 -6.56 7.69
CA GLU A 26 -11.91 -6.33 9.09
C GLU A 26 -11.15 -5.13 9.68
N PHE A 27 -9.87 -4.96 9.30
CA PHE A 27 -9.11 -3.76 9.63
C PHE A 27 -9.79 -2.49 9.07
N TYR A 28 -10.17 -2.48 7.78
CA TYR A 28 -10.83 -1.34 7.17
C TYR A 28 -12.22 -1.08 7.75
N LYS A 29 -13.00 -2.10 8.08
CA LYS A 29 -14.28 -1.94 8.78
C LYS A 29 -14.14 -1.17 10.10
N GLY A 30 -13.04 -1.37 10.82
CA GLY A 30 -12.77 -0.65 12.06
C GLY A 30 -12.34 0.80 11.84
N TYR A 31 -11.52 1.09 10.85
CA TYR A 31 -10.90 2.39 10.67
C TYR A 31 -11.58 3.29 9.63
N TRP A 32 -12.15 2.74 8.58
CA TRP A 32 -12.78 3.51 7.50
C TRP A 32 -13.92 4.43 7.94
N PRO A 33 -14.78 4.06 8.91
CA PRO A 33 -15.77 4.97 9.46
C PRO A 33 -15.17 6.22 10.14
N LEU A 34 -13.90 6.15 10.55
CA LEU A 34 -13.19 7.24 11.23
C LEU A 34 -12.54 8.24 10.25
N ARG A 35 -12.59 7.99 8.94
CA ARG A 35 -11.90 8.78 7.90
C ARG A 35 -12.22 10.27 7.89
N HIS A 36 -13.37 10.66 8.44
CA HIS A 36 -13.80 12.07 8.53
C HIS A 36 -13.41 12.74 9.84
N ARG A 37 -12.77 12.02 10.76
CA ARG A 37 -12.31 12.61 12.03
C ARG A 37 -11.04 13.43 11.81
N PRO A 38 -10.87 14.58 12.49
CA PRO A 38 -9.72 15.46 12.26
C PRO A 38 -8.36 14.85 12.63
N ASN A 39 -8.34 13.76 13.39
CA ASN A 39 -7.14 13.03 13.78
C ASN A 39 -6.89 11.78 12.92
N PHE A 40 -7.59 11.66 11.79
CA PHE A 40 -7.39 10.58 10.82
C PHE A 40 -7.06 11.15 9.44
N HIS A 41 -6.06 10.57 8.81
CA HIS A 41 -5.71 10.86 7.43
C HIS A 41 -5.40 9.54 6.71
N PHE A 42 -6.09 9.29 5.62
CA PHE A 42 -5.85 8.12 4.79
C PHE A 42 -5.02 8.51 3.57
N VAL A 43 -3.97 7.74 3.32
CA VAL A 43 -3.15 7.87 2.11
C VAL A 43 -3.40 6.64 1.25
N VAL A 44 -3.90 6.86 0.05
CA VAL A 44 -4.07 5.80 -0.96
C VAL A 44 -2.77 5.67 -1.74
N TYR A 45 -2.22 4.47 -1.78
CA TYR A 45 -0.92 4.21 -2.40
C TYR A 45 -0.90 4.59 -3.88
N GLU A 46 -1.94 4.26 -4.61
CA GLU A 46 -2.09 4.53 -6.04
C GLU A 46 -2.11 6.04 -6.32
N GLU A 47 -2.84 6.80 -5.51
CA GLU A 47 -2.87 8.26 -5.60
C GLU A 47 -1.50 8.86 -5.25
N ALA A 48 -0.85 8.34 -4.21
CA ALA A 48 0.50 8.79 -3.83
C ALA A 48 1.53 8.49 -4.93
N LYS A 49 1.37 7.39 -5.65
CA LYS A 49 2.23 7.05 -6.80
C LYS A 49 1.97 7.95 -8.00
N SER A 50 0.73 8.38 -8.20
CA SER A 50 0.33 9.31 -9.26
C SER A 50 0.82 10.73 -8.99
N ASP A 51 0.62 11.24 -7.77
CA ASP A 51 1.01 12.59 -7.36
C ASP A 51 1.56 12.61 -5.92
N ILE A 52 2.84 12.30 -5.80
CA ILE A 52 3.55 12.33 -4.52
C ILE A 52 3.62 13.74 -3.93
N ARG A 53 3.70 14.77 -4.76
CA ARG A 53 3.76 16.16 -4.27
C ARG A 53 2.48 16.57 -3.56
N LYS A 54 1.33 16.24 -4.16
CA LYS A 54 0.02 16.45 -3.54
C LYS A 54 -0.09 15.68 -2.23
N THR A 55 0.30 14.41 -2.23
CA THR A 55 0.25 13.55 -1.03
C THR A 55 1.08 14.12 0.11
N VAL A 56 2.32 14.55 -0.14
CA VAL A 56 3.19 15.16 0.88
C VAL A 56 2.62 16.49 1.38
N THR A 57 2.05 17.29 0.49
CA THR A 57 1.42 18.58 0.86
C THR A 57 0.20 18.36 1.75
N ASP A 58 -0.66 17.40 1.40
CA ASP A 58 -1.85 17.09 2.19
C ASP A 58 -1.50 16.50 3.55
N LEU A 59 -0.48 15.65 3.61
CA LEU A 59 0.02 15.09 4.86
C LEU A 59 0.63 16.17 5.77
N ALA A 60 1.43 17.09 5.22
CA ALA A 60 2.00 18.20 5.99
C ALA A 60 0.91 19.10 6.58
N ARG A 61 -0.15 19.37 5.79
CA ARG A 61 -1.33 20.12 6.25
C ARG A 61 -2.06 19.38 7.39
N PHE A 62 -2.24 18.08 7.25
CA PHE A 62 -2.88 17.24 8.28
C PHE A 62 -2.08 17.25 9.58
N LEU A 63 -0.75 17.21 9.50
CA LEU A 63 0.15 17.22 10.67
C LEU A 63 0.41 18.62 11.24
N ASP A 64 -0.14 19.67 10.62
CA ASP A 64 0.11 21.08 10.94
C ASP A 64 1.62 21.41 10.94
N VAL A 65 2.35 20.89 9.97
CA VAL A 65 3.80 21.09 9.81
C VAL A 65 4.07 22.06 8.66
N PRO A 66 4.88 23.12 8.88
CA PRO A 66 5.28 24.02 7.80
C PRO A 66 6.04 23.28 6.71
N LEU A 67 5.64 23.47 5.47
CA LEU A 67 6.25 22.83 4.30
C LEU A 67 6.70 23.90 3.29
N SER A 68 8.03 24.09 3.19
CA SER A 68 8.60 24.94 2.15
C SER A 68 8.74 24.17 0.83
N ASP A 69 8.81 24.89 -0.30
CA ASP A 69 9.04 24.27 -1.61
C ASP A 69 10.36 23.49 -1.67
N ALA A 70 11.40 24.00 -1.00
CA ALA A 70 12.68 23.30 -0.92
C ALA A 70 12.54 21.97 -0.19
N LEU A 71 11.89 21.95 0.97
CA LEU A 71 11.64 20.73 1.74
C LEU A 71 10.75 19.74 0.98
N LEU A 72 9.70 20.25 0.32
CA LEU A 72 8.83 19.42 -0.52
C LEU A 72 9.61 18.73 -1.65
N ASN A 73 10.49 19.47 -2.33
CA ASN A 73 11.33 18.92 -3.39
C ASN A 73 12.29 17.85 -2.85
N ASP A 74 12.90 18.08 -1.69
CA ASP A 74 13.79 17.11 -1.06
C ASP A 74 13.05 15.84 -0.63
N ILE A 75 11.87 15.96 -0.02
CA ILE A 75 11.05 14.80 0.33
C ILE A 75 10.70 14.01 -0.91
N CYS A 76 10.16 14.65 -1.97
CA CYS A 76 9.79 13.96 -3.20
C CYS A 76 10.97 13.23 -3.83
N ARG A 77 12.17 13.82 -3.80
CA ARG A 77 13.40 13.17 -4.27
C ARG A 77 13.77 11.96 -3.42
N LEU A 78 13.69 12.06 -2.09
CA LEU A 78 14.07 10.98 -1.18
C LEU A 78 13.13 9.78 -1.25
N VAL A 79 11.82 10.01 -1.44
CA VAL A 79 10.82 8.93 -1.55
C VAL A 79 10.69 8.37 -2.97
N ASP A 80 11.46 8.87 -3.93
CA ASP A 80 11.55 8.25 -5.25
C ASP A 80 12.04 6.80 -5.13
N PHE A 81 11.41 5.90 -5.90
CA PHE A 81 11.67 4.47 -5.80
C PHE A 81 13.15 4.11 -5.99
N ASN A 82 13.84 4.75 -6.94
CA ASN A 82 15.25 4.46 -7.22
C ASN A 82 16.15 4.93 -6.09
N ASN A 83 15.83 6.08 -5.49
CA ASN A 83 16.54 6.60 -4.34
C ASN A 83 16.31 5.72 -3.10
N MET A 84 15.07 5.32 -2.83
CA MET A 84 14.75 4.41 -1.73
C MET A 84 15.46 3.06 -1.87
N LYS A 85 15.54 2.52 -3.07
CA LYS A 85 16.25 1.27 -3.36
C LYS A 85 17.76 1.37 -3.10
N GLY A 86 18.33 2.55 -3.31
CA GLY A 86 19.75 2.83 -3.03
C GLY A 86 20.07 3.05 -1.56
N HIS A 87 19.11 3.48 -0.76
CA HIS A 87 19.27 3.76 0.67
C HIS A 87 18.89 2.54 1.50
N GLN A 88 19.72 1.49 1.43
CA GLN A 88 19.52 0.23 2.15
C GLN A 88 19.81 0.34 3.67
N ASN A 89 19.45 1.43 4.30
CA ASN A 89 19.48 1.58 5.76
C ASN A 89 18.25 0.98 6.48
N ILE A 90 17.44 0.21 5.78
CA ILE A 90 16.53 -0.72 6.45
C ILE A 90 17.41 -1.90 6.86
N ASP A 91 17.92 -1.82 8.08
CA ASP A 91 18.91 -2.74 8.67
C ASP A 91 18.29 -4.11 9.04
N VAL A 92 17.49 -4.64 8.13
CA VAL A 92 16.99 -6.00 8.20
C VAL A 92 17.76 -6.83 7.17
N LYS A 93 18.99 -7.15 7.53
CA LYS A 93 19.93 -7.94 6.69
C LYS A 93 19.29 -9.22 6.11
N GLU A 94 18.31 -9.77 6.80
CA GLU A 94 17.61 -10.98 6.39
C GLU A 94 16.58 -10.75 5.25
N PHE A 95 16.14 -9.51 5.04
CA PHE A 95 15.11 -9.14 4.04
C PHE A 95 15.63 -8.19 2.96
N GLN A 96 16.94 -7.98 2.88
CA GLN A 96 17.56 -7.10 1.89
C GLN A 96 17.13 -7.46 0.46
N GLY A 97 16.50 -6.52 -0.22
CA GLY A 97 16.04 -6.65 -1.59
C GLY A 97 14.62 -7.20 -1.78
N GLN A 98 13.95 -7.68 -0.72
CA GLN A 98 12.58 -8.24 -0.84
C GLN A 98 11.48 -7.22 -0.57
N PHE A 99 11.68 -6.23 0.32
CA PHE A 99 10.65 -5.23 0.64
C PHE A 99 10.43 -4.22 -0.48
N ILE A 100 11.51 -3.70 -1.08
CA ILE A 100 11.42 -2.75 -2.18
C ILE A 100 11.50 -3.50 -3.49
N ARG A 101 10.36 -4.07 -3.94
CA ARG A 101 10.31 -4.94 -5.11
C ARG A 101 10.26 -4.17 -6.42
N LYS A 102 9.13 -3.59 -6.76
CA LYS A 102 8.90 -2.89 -8.05
C LYS A 102 8.40 -1.46 -7.89
N GLY A 103 7.67 -1.15 -6.82
CA GLY A 103 7.10 0.16 -6.57
C GLY A 103 6.15 0.66 -7.65
N LYS A 104 5.42 -0.26 -8.31
CA LYS A 104 4.47 0.03 -9.39
C LYS A 104 3.07 -0.41 -8.99
N VAL A 105 2.07 0.40 -9.30
CA VAL A 105 0.66 0.00 -9.27
C VAL A 105 0.45 -1.13 -10.27
N GLY A 106 -0.40 -2.08 -9.93
CA GLY A 106 -0.71 -3.23 -10.80
C GLY A 106 0.38 -4.30 -10.91
N ALA A 107 1.52 -4.17 -10.21
CA ALA A 107 2.61 -5.16 -10.26
C ALA A 107 2.22 -6.57 -9.75
N TRP A 108 1.11 -6.70 -9.05
CA TRP A 108 0.52 -7.96 -8.63
C TRP A 108 0.13 -8.87 -9.82
N ARG A 109 -0.25 -8.28 -10.97
CA ARG A 109 -0.61 -9.01 -12.20
C ARG A 109 0.52 -9.89 -12.73
N GLU A 110 1.75 -9.58 -12.38
CA GLU A 110 2.91 -10.40 -12.76
C GLU A 110 3.14 -11.59 -11.80
N THR A 111 2.38 -11.64 -10.71
CA THR A 111 2.58 -12.60 -9.63
C THR A 111 1.38 -13.52 -9.45
N LEU A 112 0.17 -12.97 -9.51
CA LEU A 112 -1.07 -13.71 -9.37
C LEU A 112 -1.53 -14.28 -10.72
N THR A 113 -2.11 -15.48 -10.68
CA THR A 113 -2.86 -16.00 -11.82
C THR A 113 -4.22 -15.30 -11.93
N LEU A 114 -4.85 -15.38 -13.10
CA LEU A 114 -6.20 -14.84 -13.31
C LEU A 114 -7.21 -15.43 -12.33
N GLN A 115 -7.10 -16.73 -12.03
CA GLN A 115 -8.00 -17.38 -11.08
C GLN A 115 -7.78 -16.86 -9.66
N GLN A 116 -6.54 -16.69 -9.22
CA GLN A 116 -6.23 -16.14 -7.90
C GLN A 116 -6.75 -14.71 -7.74
N SER A 117 -6.64 -13.88 -8.79
CA SER A 117 -7.22 -12.55 -8.79
C SER A 117 -8.73 -12.60 -8.67
N ALA A 118 -9.40 -13.43 -9.48
CA ALA A 118 -10.85 -13.58 -9.44
C ALA A 118 -11.36 -14.10 -8.08
N ASP A 119 -10.61 -14.98 -7.42
CA ASP A 119 -10.97 -15.50 -6.09
C ASP A 119 -10.91 -14.39 -5.02
N VAL A 120 -9.91 -13.49 -5.11
CA VAL A 120 -9.79 -12.33 -4.21
C VAL A 120 -10.92 -11.33 -4.50
N ASP A 121 -11.18 -11.02 -5.76
CA ASP A 121 -12.24 -10.11 -6.17
C ASP A 121 -13.61 -10.62 -5.68
N ALA A 122 -13.91 -11.91 -5.88
CA ALA A 122 -15.14 -12.53 -5.38
C ALA A 122 -15.30 -12.46 -3.85
N MET A 123 -14.18 -12.41 -3.12
CA MET A 123 -14.22 -12.33 -1.66
C MET A 123 -14.48 -10.90 -1.15
N TYR A 124 -14.02 -9.88 -1.84
CA TYR A 124 -13.92 -8.53 -1.29
C TYR A 124 -14.71 -7.45 -2.05
N ASP A 125 -15.02 -7.65 -3.33
CA ASP A 125 -15.61 -6.63 -4.20
C ASP A 125 -16.89 -6.01 -3.66
N ASP A 126 -17.81 -6.84 -3.18
CA ASP A 126 -19.08 -6.36 -2.65
C ASP A 126 -18.88 -5.48 -1.42
N ALA A 127 -18.02 -5.89 -0.50
CA ALA A 127 -17.73 -5.12 0.70
C ALA A 127 -16.97 -3.82 0.39
N ILE A 128 -16.05 -3.85 -0.58
CA ILE A 128 -15.34 -2.66 -1.05
C ILE A 128 -16.33 -1.63 -1.61
N LYS A 129 -17.26 -2.07 -2.45
CA LYS A 129 -18.30 -1.22 -3.04
C LYS A 129 -19.24 -0.67 -1.98
N GLU A 130 -19.73 -1.52 -1.07
CA GLU A 130 -20.63 -1.12 0.02
C GLU A 130 -19.99 -0.07 0.95
N MET A 131 -18.71 -0.25 1.27
CA MET A 131 -17.97 0.67 2.13
C MET A 131 -17.51 1.94 1.41
N GLY A 132 -17.53 1.95 0.07
CA GLY A 132 -16.98 3.03 -0.75
C GLY A 132 -15.47 3.20 -0.53
N LEU A 133 -14.73 2.10 -0.45
CA LEU A 133 -13.27 2.14 -0.32
C LEU A 133 -12.63 2.63 -1.62
N PRO A 134 -11.63 3.51 -1.58
CA PRO A 134 -10.94 4.01 -2.76
C PRO A 134 -9.92 2.99 -3.27
N VAL A 135 -10.40 1.85 -3.73
CA VAL A 135 -9.54 0.80 -4.28
C VAL A 135 -9.49 0.96 -5.80
N HIS A 136 -8.30 1.15 -6.32
CA HIS A 136 -8.01 1.31 -7.73
C HIS A 136 -7.23 0.11 -8.22
N TYR A 137 -7.91 -0.88 -8.81
CA TYR A 137 -7.26 -2.07 -9.38
C TYR A 137 -6.62 -1.80 -10.72
N ASP A 138 -7.20 -0.88 -11.47
CA ASP A 138 -6.81 -0.49 -12.81
C ASP A 138 -6.28 0.93 -12.81
N GLU A 139 -5.24 1.09 -13.53
CA GLU A 139 -4.42 2.26 -13.84
C GLU A 139 -4.96 3.65 -13.44
N ILE A 140 -4.13 4.35 -12.69
CA ILE A 140 -4.14 5.81 -12.69
C ILE A 140 -3.23 6.30 -13.83
#